data_f5a4fe8aba93f55f253778ed8fce8783
#
_entry.id   f5a4fe8aba93f55f253778ed8fce8783
#
_cell.length_a   1.000
_cell.length_b   1.000
_cell.length_c   1.000
_cell.angle_alpha   90.00
_cell.angle_beta   90.00
_cell.angle_gamma   90.00
#
_symmetry.space_group_name_H-M   'P 1'
#
loop_
_entity.id
_entity.type
_entity.pdbx_description
1 polymer ?
#
loop_
_entity_poly.entity_id
_entity_poly.type
_entity_poly.pdbx_seq_one_letter_code
_entity_poly.pdbx_strand_id
1 'polypeptide(L)'
;MKKQIAVLVSALLLGGGAYAQNSVQAQKPKAYMVSDAHLDTQWNWDIQTTIKDYVWNTISQNLFLLKQYPEYIFNFEGGVKYAWMKEFYPREYELMKEYIKEGRWHISGSSWDANDALVPSTESFIRNIMLGQEYYRKEFGVESTDIFLPDCFGFGWTLPTIAAHCSLIGFSSQKLDWRVHPFFGKSKHPFTIGVWKGIDGSSIMLAHGYDYGKRWNDVDLSENKELMELAERTPLKTVYRYYGTGDIGGSPTVGSVRSVEKGVKGNGPLQIISATSDQLFKDYQPYKEHPELPVYDGELLMDVHGTGCYTSQAAMKLYNRQNELLGDAAERAAVGAEWLNLADYPGTFLSDAWKRFIYHQFHDDLTGTSIPRAYEFSWNDELISLSQFSDVLTSSVRGVASQLDTRVKGIPVVLYNPLGFSAKSVVEVEVSMPRAPKGVSVFDEAGKKVASQLLSYQNGKANLLIDAVVPPVGYAVYDVRTSGEKATELSAPVREGENYRVENSVYSMKLDANGDIISLLDKKNDKEIVKPGKAIRLALFTENKSYSWPAWEILKETIDKEPISITDKNTEITLVENGPLRKTIRIKKQHDESVFCQYI
;
A
#
# COMPACT_ATOMS: atom_id res chain seq x y z
N MET A 1 47.72 -49.37 -52.79
CA MET A 1 48.71 -50.26 -52.15
C MET A 1 48.25 -50.53 -50.72
N LYS A 2 47.72 -51.72 -50.54
CA LYS A 2 48.17 -52.80 -49.61
C LYS A 2 48.14 -52.36 -48.13
N LYS A 3 47.05 -52.84 -47.39
CA LYS A 3 47.12 -53.93 -46.38
C LYS A 3 47.61 -53.42 -45.00
N GLN A 4 47.03 -53.71 -43.86
CA GLN A 4 46.62 -55.02 -43.32
C GLN A 4 45.53 -54.86 -42.21
N ILE A 5 44.65 -55.84 -42.19
CA ILE A 5 43.73 -56.27 -41.17
C ILE A 5 44.53 -56.92 -40.04
N ALA A 6 44.19 -56.63 -38.81
CA ALA A 6 44.42 -57.48 -37.66
C ALA A 6 43.18 -57.61 -36.77
N VAL A 7 42.60 -58.79 -36.85
CA VAL A 7 41.59 -59.36 -35.97
C VAL A 7 42.29 -59.81 -34.69
N LEU A 8 41.73 -59.45 -33.53
CA LEU A 8 41.99 -60.20 -32.29
C LEU A 8 40.64 -60.38 -31.51
N VAL A 9 40.40 -61.63 -31.29
CA VAL A 9 39.26 -62.29 -30.73
C VAL A 9 39.42 -62.40 -29.19
N SER A 10 38.33 -62.14 -28.45
CA SER A 10 37.91 -62.79 -27.22
C SER A 10 38.69 -62.63 -25.91
N ALA A 11 37.95 -62.08 -24.91
CA ALA A 11 37.74 -62.79 -23.65
C ALA A 11 36.50 -62.20 -22.92
N LEU A 12 35.42 -62.92 -22.88
CA LEU A 12 34.37 -62.73 -21.93
C LEU A 12 34.92 -63.02 -20.53
N LEU A 13 34.93 -61.99 -19.68
CA LEU A 13 34.94 -62.12 -18.24
C LEU A 13 33.65 -61.60 -17.68
N LEU A 14 32.78 -62.48 -17.25
CA LEU A 14 31.64 -62.24 -16.41
C LEU A 14 32.11 -61.64 -15.07
N GLY A 15 32.16 -60.31 -15.00
CA GLY A 15 32.28 -59.57 -13.77
C GLY A 15 30.87 -59.11 -13.36
N GLY A 16 30.27 -59.79 -12.40
CA GLY A 16 29.04 -59.34 -11.76
C GLY A 16 29.28 -57.99 -11.09
N GLY A 17 28.92 -56.90 -11.79
CA GLY A 17 28.85 -55.58 -11.22
C GLY A 17 27.60 -55.55 -10.32
N ALA A 18 27.82 -55.54 -9.03
CA ALA A 18 26.81 -55.16 -8.08
C ALA A 18 26.41 -53.70 -8.40
N TYR A 19 25.25 -53.54 -9.02
CA TYR A 19 24.58 -52.22 -9.03
C TYR A 19 24.34 -51.89 -7.56
N ALA A 20 25.20 -51.03 -7.00
CA ALA A 20 24.86 -50.31 -5.79
C ALA A 20 23.61 -49.47 -6.16
N GLN A 21 22.44 -49.98 -5.82
CA GLN A 21 21.27 -49.14 -5.68
C GLN A 21 21.64 -48.09 -4.63
N ASN A 22 22.06 -46.92 -5.10
CA ASN A 22 21.92 -45.73 -4.29
C ASN A 22 20.44 -45.64 -3.99
N SER A 23 20.02 -46.18 -2.84
CA SER A 23 18.76 -45.87 -2.22
C SER A 23 18.81 -44.36 -1.99
N VAL A 24 18.17 -43.59 -2.85
CA VAL A 24 17.81 -42.22 -2.54
C VAL A 24 17.00 -42.34 -1.25
N GLN A 25 17.65 -42.08 -0.13
CA GLN A 25 17.00 -42.10 1.18
C GLN A 25 15.91 -41.09 1.05
N ALA A 26 14.65 -41.54 1.06
CA ALA A 26 13.49 -40.66 0.86
C ALA A 26 13.59 -39.51 1.89
N GLN A 27 13.71 -38.31 1.37
CA GLN A 27 13.92 -37.13 2.21
C GLN A 27 12.77 -37.04 3.21
N LYS A 28 13.09 -37.03 4.51
CA LYS A 28 12.12 -36.95 5.59
C LYS A 28 11.33 -35.64 5.44
N PRO A 29 9.98 -35.68 5.47
CA PRO A 29 9.18 -34.46 5.44
C PRO A 29 9.60 -33.47 6.54
N LYS A 30 9.50 -32.17 6.25
CA LYS A 30 9.92 -31.08 7.16
C LYS A 30 8.76 -30.18 7.53
N ALA A 31 8.77 -29.67 8.75
CA ALA A 31 7.89 -28.61 9.19
C ALA A 31 8.69 -27.45 9.79
N TYR A 32 8.66 -26.29 9.13
CA TYR A 32 9.18 -25.03 9.63
C TYR A 32 8.11 -24.40 10.54
N MET A 33 8.36 -24.44 11.83
CA MET A 33 7.45 -23.95 12.86
C MET A 33 7.83 -22.51 13.21
N VAL A 34 7.06 -21.57 12.72
CA VAL A 34 7.30 -20.13 12.88
C VAL A 34 6.38 -19.61 13.97
N SER A 35 6.93 -19.29 15.13
CA SER A 35 6.17 -18.66 16.20
C SER A 35 5.77 -17.24 15.82
N ASP A 36 4.60 -16.81 16.23
CA ASP A 36 4.05 -15.52 15.90
C ASP A 36 3.26 -14.92 17.06
N ALA A 37 3.27 -13.61 17.17
CA ALA A 37 2.39 -12.83 18.01
C ALA A 37 2.00 -11.57 17.26
N HIS A 38 1.26 -11.75 16.16
CA HIS A 38 0.78 -10.65 15.34
C HIS A 38 0.05 -9.62 16.21
N LEU A 39 0.46 -8.36 16.07
CA LEU A 39 -0.06 -7.27 16.87
C LEU A 39 -0.56 -6.16 15.98
N ASP A 40 -1.88 -5.95 16.00
CA ASP A 40 -2.49 -4.82 15.34
C ASP A 40 -2.10 -3.51 16.03
N THR A 41 -1.60 -2.59 15.23
CA THR A 41 -1.20 -1.25 15.70
C THR A 41 -2.38 -0.53 16.34
N GLN A 42 -3.55 -0.66 15.73
CA GLN A 42 -4.87 -0.37 16.29
C GLN A 42 -5.93 -1.11 15.45
N TRP A 43 -7.07 -1.42 16.05
CA TRP A 43 -8.18 -2.12 15.40
C TRP A 43 -9.48 -1.95 16.20
N ASN A 44 -9.81 -2.92 17.09
CA ASN A 44 -10.92 -2.81 18.04
C ASN A 44 -10.54 -2.00 19.30
N TRP A 45 -9.41 -1.35 19.26
CA TRP A 45 -8.82 -0.50 20.30
C TRP A 45 -7.95 0.56 19.66
N ASP A 46 -7.56 1.56 20.44
CA ASP A 46 -6.69 2.64 20.02
C ASP A 46 -5.19 2.35 20.30
N ILE A 47 -4.33 3.18 19.74
CA ILE A 47 -2.88 3.08 19.88
C ILE A 47 -2.39 3.13 21.33
N GLN A 48 -3.11 3.84 22.21
CA GLN A 48 -2.73 3.93 23.63
C GLN A 48 -2.88 2.59 24.33
N THR A 49 -3.94 1.86 24.02
CA THR A 49 -4.16 0.48 24.48
C THR A 49 -3.08 -0.46 23.93
N THR A 50 -2.73 -0.34 22.66
CA THR A 50 -1.64 -1.11 22.05
C THR A 50 -0.33 -0.95 22.81
N ILE A 51 0.10 0.30 23.03
CA ILE A 51 1.35 0.59 23.71
C ILE A 51 1.31 0.07 25.16
N LYS A 52 0.24 0.41 25.89
CA LYS A 52 0.14 0.11 27.32
C LYS A 52 0.02 -1.38 27.62
N ASP A 53 -0.84 -2.08 26.88
CA ASP A 53 -1.24 -3.44 27.23
C ASP A 53 -0.59 -4.48 26.31
N TYR A 54 -0.67 -4.32 24.99
CA TYR A 54 -0.30 -5.37 24.05
C TYR A 54 1.20 -5.40 23.74
N VAL A 55 1.86 -4.25 23.63
CA VAL A 55 3.33 -4.17 23.51
C VAL A 55 3.98 -4.73 24.78
N TRP A 56 3.45 -4.36 25.97
CA TRP A 56 3.90 -4.92 27.25
C TRP A 56 3.74 -6.44 27.30
N ASN A 57 2.56 -6.95 26.95
CA ASN A 57 2.32 -8.38 26.95
C ASN A 57 3.28 -9.11 26.02
N THR A 58 3.51 -8.55 24.82
CA THR A 58 4.39 -9.16 23.83
C THR A 58 5.83 -9.25 24.31
N ILE A 59 6.40 -8.16 24.80
CA ILE A 59 7.79 -8.17 25.22
C ILE A 59 7.99 -9.02 26.49
N SER A 60 7.13 -8.87 27.50
CA SER A 60 7.29 -9.53 28.78
C SER A 60 7.09 -11.05 28.70
N GLN A 61 6.06 -11.51 27.96
CA GLN A 61 5.75 -12.92 27.81
C GLN A 61 6.81 -13.66 26.99
N ASN A 62 7.32 -13.04 25.90
CA ASN A 62 8.34 -13.68 25.09
C ASN A 62 9.70 -13.70 25.78
N LEU A 63 10.08 -12.68 26.55
CA LEU A 63 11.28 -12.73 27.40
C LEU A 63 11.20 -13.89 28.42
N PHE A 64 10.01 -14.13 28.97
CA PHE A 64 9.79 -15.29 29.85
C PHE A 64 9.98 -16.61 29.09
N LEU A 65 9.37 -16.78 27.92
CA LEU A 65 9.47 -18.00 27.13
C LEU A 65 10.90 -18.26 26.65
N LEU A 66 11.60 -17.25 26.14
CA LEU A 66 12.98 -17.35 25.69
C LEU A 66 13.93 -17.77 26.82
N LYS A 67 13.67 -17.31 28.03
CA LYS A 67 14.45 -17.70 29.21
C LYS A 67 14.21 -19.17 29.60
N GLN A 68 13.00 -19.69 29.42
CA GLN A 68 12.63 -21.04 29.88
C GLN A 68 12.89 -22.13 28.84
N TYR A 69 12.80 -21.81 27.53
CA TYR A 69 12.80 -22.77 26.43
C TYR A 69 13.94 -22.47 25.44
N PRO A 70 15.07 -23.20 25.52
CA PRO A 70 16.24 -22.93 24.67
C PRO A 70 16.01 -23.05 23.16
N GLU A 71 15.10 -23.96 22.74
CA GLU A 71 14.77 -24.20 21.33
C GLU A 71 13.74 -23.19 20.80
N TYR A 72 13.21 -22.31 21.65
CA TYR A 72 12.20 -21.35 21.25
C TYR A 72 12.82 -20.20 20.47
N ILE A 73 12.31 -19.96 19.27
CA ILE A 73 12.58 -18.81 18.45
C ILE A 73 11.28 -18.01 18.35
N PHE A 74 11.33 -16.71 18.59
CA PHE A 74 10.21 -15.78 18.46
C PHE A 74 10.38 -14.89 17.25
N ASN A 75 9.34 -14.74 16.44
CA ASN A 75 9.31 -13.90 15.24
C ASN A 75 8.37 -12.71 15.49
N PHE A 76 8.85 -11.49 15.26
CA PHE A 76 8.05 -10.30 15.48
C PHE A 76 8.35 -9.21 14.45
N GLU A 77 7.32 -8.55 13.93
CA GLU A 77 7.38 -7.57 12.86
C GLU A 77 7.06 -6.14 13.32
N GLY A 78 7.46 -5.16 12.49
CA GLY A 78 7.09 -3.76 12.63
C GLY A 78 8.07 -2.92 13.44
N GLY A 79 8.92 -2.13 12.76
CA GLY A 79 9.91 -1.25 13.40
C GLY A 79 9.32 -0.27 14.39
N VAL A 80 8.11 0.24 14.15
CA VAL A 80 7.41 1.15 15.07
C VAL A 80 7.13 0.50 16.43
N LYS A 81 6.78 -0.79 16.44
CA LYS A 81 6.49 -1.54 17.67
C LYS A 81 7.76 -1.68 18.53
N TYR A 82 8.90 -1.91 17.90
CA TYR A 82 10.20 -1.89 18.58
C TYR A 82 10.58 -0.49 19.07
N ALA A 83 10.22 0.56 18.35
CA ALA A 83 10.42 1.94 18.82
C ALA A 83 9.60 2.23 20.07
N TRP A 84 8.35 1.77 20.14
CA TRP A 84 7.54 1.86 21.36
C TRP A 84 8.09 1.01 22.50
N MET A 85 8.60 -0.19 22.25
CA MET A 85 9.28 -0.99 23.26
C MET A 85 10.47 -0.22 23.86
N LYS A 86 11.28 0.42 23.01
CA LYS A 86 12.42 1.23 23.43
C LYS A 86 12.02 2.42 24.28
N GLU A 87 10.95 3.12 23.89
CA GLU A 87 10.49 4.33 24.58
C GLU A 87 9.81 4.02 25.92
N PHE A 88 8.89 3.07 25.92
CA PHE A 88 8.02 2.81 27.06
C PHE A 88 8.49 1.68 27.98
N TYR A 89 9.33 0.75 27.48
CA TYR A 89 9.81 -0.44 28.19
C TYR A 89 11.32 -0.63 28.04
N PRO A 90 12.15 0.40 28.33
CA PRO A 90 13.58 0.41 27.99
C PRO A 90 14.39 -0.71 28.65
N ARG A 91 14.00 -1.17 29.85
CA ARG A 91 14.67 -2.27 30.54
C ARG A 91 14.47 -3.59 29.82
N GLU A 92 13.23 -3.91 29.48
CA GLU A 92 12.85 -5.12 28.74
C GLU A 92 13.40 -5.08 27.31
N TYR A 93 13.45 -3.91 26.70
CA TYR A 93 14.07 -3.69 25.39
C TYR A 93 15.55 -4.08 25.37
N GLU A 94 16.33 -3.70 26.37
CA GLU A 94 17.75 -4.12 26.46
C GLU A 94 17.89 -5.63 26.66
N LEU A 95 17.02 -6.26 27.44
CA LEU A 95 17.00 -7.73 27.58
C LEU A 95 16.64 -8.43 26.26
N MET A 96 15.69 -7.88 25.52
CA MET A 96 15.29 -8.39 24.19
C MET A 96 16.47 -8.36 23.21
N LYS A 97 17.27 -7.30 23.21
CA LYS A 97 18.46 -7.17 22.34
C LYS A 97 19.45 -8.31 22.51
N GLU A 98 19.61 -8.86 23.72
CA GLU A 98 20.46 -10.03 23.92
C GLU A 98 19.92 -11.26 23.17
N TYR A 99 18.60 -11.49 23.19
CA TYR A 99 17.98 -12.59 22.45
C TYR A 99 18.00 -12.37 20.93
N ILE A 100 17.98 -11.11 20.48
CA ILE A 100 18.20 -10.80 19.05
C ILE A 100 19.62 -11.20 18.62
N LYS A 101 20.64 -10.88 19.43
CA LYS A 101 22.04 -11.30 19.19
C LYS A 101 22.22 -12.81 19.20
N GLU A 102 21.47 -13.52 20.03
CA GLU A 102 21.43 -14.99 20.05
C GLU A 102 20.71 -15.59 18.83
N GLY A 103 20.01 -14.80 18.03
CA GLY A 103 19.16 -15.24 16.90
C GLY A 103 17.85 -15.91 17.32
N ARG A 104 17.46 -15.75 18.60
CA ARG A 104 16.25 -16.37 19.16
C ARG A 104 15.05 -15.42 19.24
N TRP A 105 15.27 -14.13 19.22
CA TRP A 105 14.25 -13.13 18.88
C TRP A 105 14.56 -12.63 17.47
N HIS A 106 13.79 -13.11 16.50
CA HIS A 106 14.00 -12.80 15.10
C HIS A 106 13.19 -11.57 14.67
N ILE A 107 13.86 -10.66 13.97
CA ILE A 107 13.23 -9.51 13.34
C ILE A 107 12.63 -9.97 12.02
N SER A 108 11.30 -10.11 12.00
CA SER A 108 10.54 -10.57 10.83
C SER A 108 9.99 -9.37 10.05
N GLY A 109 9.85 -9.55 8.75
CA GLY A 109 9.30 -8.51 7.87
C GLY A 109 10.12 -7.23 7.90
N SER A 110 10.45 -6.73 6.74
CA SER A 110 11.43 -5.63 6.60
C SER A 110 10.87 -4.25 6.92
N SER A 111 9.59 -4.14 7.26
CA SER A 111 8.81 -2.91 7.28
C SER A 111 8.87 -2.10 8.57
N TRP A 112 8.58 -0.81 8.46
CA TRP A 112 8.31 0.06 9.61
C TRP A 112 7.03 -0.37 10.35
N ASP A 113 5.96 -0.70 9.61
CA ASP A 113 4.80 -1.42 10.13
C ASP A 113 4.21 -2.37 9.07
N ALA A 114 3.32 -3.29 9.47
CA ALA A 114 2.62 -4.25 8.62
C ALA A 114 1.52 -3.54 7.81
N ASN A 115 1.94 -2.85 6.75
CA ASN A 115 1.08 -2.02 5.92
C ASN A 115 0.16 -2.83 4.99
N ASP A 116 -0.97 -2.22 4.62
CA ASP A 116 -1.78 -2.69 3.50
C ASP A 116 -0.91 -2.79 2.23
N ALA A 117 -1.15 -3.82 1.43
CA ALA A 117 -0.31 -4.13 0.26
C ALA A 117 -0.97 -3.77 -1.08
N LEU A 118 -2.08 -3.01 -1.06
CA LEU A 118 -2.86 -2.68 -2.25
C LEU A 118 -3.07 -1.17 -2.45
N VAL A 119 -3.34 -0.42 -1.38
CA VAL A 119 -3.65 1.01 -1.45
C VAL A 119 -2.40 1.90 -1.50
N PRO A 120 -1.32 1.64 -0.71
CA PRO A 120 -0.11 2.45 -0.76
C PRO A 120 0.55 2.48 -2.14
N SER A 121 1.15 3.61 -2.49
CA SER A 121 1.98 3.71 -3.69
C SER A 121 3.24 2.85 -3.57
N THR A 122 3.83 2.50 -4.71
CA THR A 122 5.11 1.78 -4.76
C THR A 122 6.21 2.51 -3.98
N GLU A 123 6.27 3.84 -4.07
CA GLU A 123 7.22 4.66 -3.32
C GLU A 123 7.02 4.49 -1.81
N SER A 124 5.79 4.60 -1.32
CA SER A 124 5.48 4.42 0.10
C SER A 124 5.83 3.03 0.59
N PHE A 125 5.57 2.01 -0.21
CA PHE A 125 5.91 0.64 0.16
C PHE A 125 7.43 0.44 0.29
N ILE A 126 8.21 0.97 -0.66
CA ILE A 126 9.67 0.96 -0.59
C ILE A 126 10.17 1.73 0.64
N ARG A 127 9.58 2.88 0.94
CA ARG A 127 9.96 3.67 2.12
C ARG A 127 9.61 2.97 3.43
N ASN A 128 8.50 2.27 3.49
CA ASN A 128 8.15 1.45 4.65
C ASN A 128 9.24 0.39 4.92
N ILE A 129 9.72 -0.29 3.86
CA ILE A 129 10.85 -1.22 3.96
C ILE A 129 12.13 -0.48 4.37
N MET A 130 12.47 0.65 3.74
CA MET A 130 13.67 1.42 4.07
C MET A 130 13.71 1.86 5.53
N LEU A 131 12.61 2.40 6.05
CA LEU A 131 12.50 2.87 7.43
C LEU A 131 12.62 1.72 8.43
N GLY A 132 12.01 0.58 8.15
CA GLY A 132 12.15 -0.62 8.96
C GLY A 132 13.60 -1.11 8.97
N GLN A 133 14.19 -1.31 7.82
CA GLN A 133 15.59 -1.77 7.69
C GLN A 133 16.60 -0.80 8.31
N GLU A 134 16.41 0.50 8.13
CA GLU A 134 17.26 1.51 8.77
C GLU A 134 17.21 1.41 10.30
N TYR A 135 15.99 1.28 10.85
CA TYR A 135 15.79 1.10 12.27
C TYR A 135 16.47 -0.17 12.78
N TYR A 136 16.28 -1.30 12.10
CA TYR A 136 16.85 -2.58 12.51
C TYR A 136 18.39 -2.58 12.46
N ARG A 137 18.97 -2.01 11.41
CA ARG A 137 20.43 -1.85 11.32
C ARG A 137 20.99 -0.98 12.45
N LYS A 138 20.32 0.15 12.70
CA LYS A 138 20.78 1.12 13.73
C LYS A 138 20.67 0.58 15.15
N GLU A 139 19.57 -0.10 15.46
CA GLU A 139 19.28 -0.52 16.83
C GLU A 139 19.83 -1.92 17.15
N PHE A 140 19.86 -2.81 16.18
CA PHE A 140 20.17 -4.21 16.41
C PHE A 140 21.38 -4.72 15.59
N GLY A 141 21.81 -3.99 14.58
CA GLY A 141 22.89 -4.44 13.68
C GLY A 141 22.47 -5.58 12.74
N VAL A 142 21.16 -5.77 12.52
CA VAL A 142 20.61 -6.83 11.67
C VAL A 142 19.76 -6.27 10.54
N GLU A 143 19.54 -7.09 9.50
CA GLU A 143 18.60 -6.82 8.42
C GLU A 143 17.60 -7.98 8.33
N SER A 144 16.35 -7.65 8.05
CA SER A 144 15.35 -8.67 7.69
C SER A 144 15.43 -8.97 6.19
N THR A 145 15.15 -10.22 5.81
CA THR A 145 15.26 -10.68 4.43
C THR A 145 13.94 -11.14 3.83
N ASP A 146 12.83 -10.92 4.53
CA ASP A 146 11.50 -11.32 4.09
C ASP A 146 10.47 -10.19 4.21
N ILE A 147 9.34 -10.40 3.57
CA ILE A 147 8.09 -9.69 3.83
C ILE A 147 7.21 -10.64 4.65
N PHE A 148 6.82 -10.19 5.83
CA PHE A 148 6.00 -10.93 6.77
C PHE A 148 4.72 -10.14 7.03
N LEU A 149 3.63 -10.50 6.32
CA LEU A 149 2.33 -9.84 6.39
C LEU A 149 1.23 -10.88 6.62
N PRO A 150 1.10 -11.38 7.84
CA PRO A 150 0.20 -12.49 8.13
C PRO A 150 -1.26 -12.15 7.90
N ASP A 151 -1.69 -10.91 8.12
CA ASP A 151 -3.11 -10.54 8.17
C ASP A 151 -3.61 -9.51 7.14
N CYS A 152 -2.80 -9.07 6.18
CA CYS A 152 -3.21 -8.10 5.14
C CYS A 152 -4.23 -8.68 4.16
N PHE A 153 -5.12 -7.83 3.63
CA PHE A 153 -6.35 -8.22 2.91
C PHE A 153 -6.18 -8.33 1.40
N GLY A 154 -5.07 -8.89 0.95
CA GLY A 154 -4.71 -9.10 -0.44
C GLY A 154 -3.39 -8.42 -0.80
N PHE A 155 -2.81 -8.84 -1.94
CA PHE A 155 -1.47 -8.44 -2.32
C PHE A 155 -1.41 -8.16 -3.82
N GLY A 156 -0.87 -6.99 -4.17
CA GLY A 156 -0.71 -6.56 -5.55
C GLY A 156 0.41 -7.32 -6.28
N TRP A 157 0.26 -7.49 -7.59
CA TRP A 157 1.25 -8.13 -8.45
C TRP A 157 2.61 -7.41 -8.50
N THR A 158 2.67 -6.16 -8.05
CA THR A 158 3.91 -5.40 -7.90
C THR A 158 4.75 -5.82 -6.69
N LEU A 159 4.15 -6.49 -5.70
CA LEU A 159 4.84 -6.82 -4.45
C LEU A 159 6.11 -7.67 -4.64
N PRO A 160 6.11 -8.76 -5.43
CA PRO A 160 7.33 -9.52 -5.66
C PRO A 160 8.42 -8.73 -6.41
N THR A 161 8.03 -7.80 -7.30
CA THR A 161 8.97 -6.86 -7.92
C THR A 161 9.63 -5.97 -6.88
N ILE A 162 8.85 -5.31 -6.02
CA ILE A 162 9.36 -4.45 -4.94
C ILE A 162 10.30 -5.26 -4.03
N ALA A 163 9.86 -6.44 -3.58
CA ALA A 163 10.64 -7.29 -2.70
C ALA A 163 12.01 -7.65 -3.30
N ALA A 164 12.02 -8.11 -4.55
CA ALA A 164 13.26 -8.49 -5.25
C ALA A 164 14.22 -7.30 -5.40
N HIS A 165 13.71 -6.11 -5.75
CA HIS A 165 14.51 -4.89 -5.84
C HIS A 165 15.00 -4.36 -4.49
N CYS A 166 14.30 -4.71 -3.40
CA CYS A 166 14.75 -4.44 -2.03
C CYS A 166 15.64 -5.57 -1.46
N SER A 167 16.09 -6.52 -2.29
CA SER A 167 16.92 -7.67 -1.90
C SER A 167 16.26 -8.62 -0.89
N LEU A 168 14.92 -8.67 -0.88
CA LEU A 168 14.17 -9.60 -0.05
C LEU A 168 13.94 -10.90 -0.83
N ILE A 169 13.99 -12.03 -0.13
CA ILE A 169 14.02 -13.36 -0.74
C ILE A 169 12.72 -14.15 -0.57
N GLY A 170 11.82 -13.69 0.31
CA GLY A 170 10.62 -14.42 0.61
C GLY A 170 9.46 -13.54 1.08
N PHE A 171 8.27 -14.10 0.97
CA PHE A 171 7.01 -13.53 1.43
C PHE A 171 6.18 -14.60 2.12
N SER A 172 5.59 -14.26 3.26
CA SER A 172 4.66 -15.15 3.94
C SER A 172 3.41 -14.43 4.45
N SER A 173 2.28 -15.14 4.39
CA SER A 173 0.97 -14.70 4.86
C SER A 173 0.09 -15.88 5.22
N GLN A 174 -0.98 -15.64 6.00
CA GLN A 174 -2.06 -16.63 6.22
C GLN A 174 -3.37 -16.24 5.52
N LYS A 175 -3.52 -14.96 5.20
CA LYS A 175 -4.83 -14.35 4.92
C LYS A 175 -5.53 -14.87 3.66
N LEU A 176 -4.77 -15.33 2.68
CA LEU A 176 -5.34 -15.82 1.42
C LEU A 176 -6.24 -17.06 1.57
N ASP A 177 -6.15 -17.78 2.70
CA ASP A 177 -7.01 -18.92 3.04
C ASP A 177 -8.18 -18.54 3.97
N TRP A 178 -8.32 -17.26 4.28
CA TRP A 178 -9.39 -16.77 5.14
C TRP A 178 -10.76 -16.97 4.51
N ARG A 179 -11.64 -17.67 5.22
CA ARG A 179 -13.01 -17.93 4.81
C ARG A 179 -13.97 -17.26 5.78
N VAL A 180 -14.61 -16.20 5.31
CA VAL A 180 -15.63 -15.49 6.09
C VAL A 180 -16.84 -16.36 6.39
N HIS A 181 -17.16 -17.28 5.48
CA HIS A 181 -18.31 -18.18 5.61
C HIS A 181 -17.98 -19.55 5.01
N PRO A 182 -18.39 -20.66 5.62
CA PRO A 182 -18.09 -22.01 5.14
C PRO A 182 -18.65 -22.31 3.74
N PHE A 183 -19.58 -21.51 3.24
CA PHE A 183 -20.19 -21.65 1.91
C PHE A 183 -19.59 -20.74 0.83
N PHE A 184 -18.74 -19.75 1.18
CA PHE A 184 -18.18 -18.79 0.25
C PHE A 184 -16.67 -18.90 0.19
N GLY A 185 -16.18 -19.00 -1.03
CA GLY A 185 -14.76 -18.94 -1.35
C GLY A 185 -14.03 -20.27 -1.17
N LYS A 186 -13.36 -20.66 -2.21
CA LYS A 186 -12.23 -21.58 -2.13
C LYS A 186 -11.03 -20.75 -1.77
N SER A 187 -10.08 -21.34 -1.05
CA SER A 187 -8.74 -20.76 -0.91
C SER A 187 -8.23 -20.30 -2.29
N LYS A 188 -7.75 -19.08 -2.35
CA LYS A 188 -7.25 -18.48 -3.60
C LYS A 188 -5.74 -18.50 -3.71
N HIS A 189 -5.03 -18.99 -2.70
CA HIS A 189 -3.60 -19.13 -2.87
C HIS A 189 -3.32 -20.21 -3.94
N PRO A 190 -2.44 -19.92 -4.91
CA PRO A 190 -2.17 -20.85 -6.01
C PRO A 190 -1.43 -22.11 -5.55
N PHE A 191 -0.71 -22.01 -4.44
CA PHE A 191 0.07 -23.08 -3.81
C PHE A 191 0.40 -22.69 -2.35
N THR A 192 0.87 -23.63 -1.56
CA THR A 192 1.29 -23.37 -0.17
C THR A 192 2.77 -22.97 -0.04
N ILE A 193 3.63 -23.47 -0.94
CA ILE A 193 5.03 -23.05 -1.09
C ILE A 193 5.34 -23.03 -2.58
N GLY A 194 5.91 -21.94 -3.07
CA GLY A 194 6.24 -21.77 -4.48
C GLY A 194 6.98 -20.48 -4.76
N VAL A 195 7.01 -20.09 -6.02
CA VAL A 195 7.65 -18.88 -6.53
C VAL A 195 6.57 -17.91 -7.01
N TRP A 196 6.61 -16.69 -6.53
CA TRP A 196 5.72 -15.62 -6.97
C TRP A 196 6.50 -14.64 -7.85
N LYS A 197 6.03 -14.50 -9.10
CA LYS A 197 6.66 -13.68 -10.12
C LYS A 197 5.99 -12.32 -10.23
N GLY A 198 6.78 -11.26 -10.27
CA GLY A 198 6.35 -9.87 -10.41
C GLY A 198 6.20 -9.42 -11.86
N ILE A 199 5.70 -8.20 -12.02
CA ILE A 199 5.37 -7.60 -13.32
C ILE A 199 6.57 -7.38 -14.24
N ASP A 200 7.78 -7.26 -13.68
CA ASP A 200 9.04 -7.08 -14.42
C ASP A 200 9.78 -8.40 -14.67
N GLY A 201 9.22 -9.53 -14.21
CA GLY A 201 9.80 -10.86 -14.32
C GLY A 201 10.73 -11.24 -13.17
N SER A 202 11.04 -10.34 -12.24
CA SER A 202 11.68 -10.69 -10.98
C SER A 202 10.77 -11.57 -10.12
N SER A 203 11.32 -12.28 -9.16
CA SER A 203 10.51 -13.21 -8.35
C SER A 203 11.12 -13.47 -6.99
N ILE A 204 10.27 -13.87 -6.05
CA ILE A 204 10.61 -14.28 -4.69
C ILE A 204 9.91 -15.60 -4.35
N MET A 205 10.35 -16.26 -3.30
CA MET A 205 9.57 -17.38 -2.75
C MET A 205 8.35 -16.88 -1.99
N LEU A 206 7.27 -17.68 -2.01
CA LEU A 206 6.07 -17.47 -1.23
C LEU A 206 5.79 -18.71 -0.37
N ALA A 207 5.44 -18.49 0.90
CA ALA A 207 4.97 -19.53 1.80
C ALA A 207 3.65 -19.12 2.48
N HIS A 208 2.68 -20.03 2.47
CA HIS A 208 1.43 -19.87 3.21
C HIS A 208 1.59 -20.39 4.63
N GLY A 209 1.42 -19.50 5.62
CA GLY A 209 1.68 -19.81 7.03
C GLY A 209 0.53 -20.53 7.76
N TYR A 210 -0.65 -20.65 7.13
CA TYR A 210 -1.89 -21.10 7.74
C TYR A 210 -2.30 -20.22 8.94
N ASP A 211 -3.25 -20.66 9.75
CA ASP A 211 -3.74 -19.93 10.91
C ASP A 211 -2.63 -19.66 11.95
N TYR A 212 -2.31 -18.38 12.21
CA TYR A 212 -1.33 -17.97 13.22
C TYR A 212 -1.79 -18.26 14.65
N GLY A 213 -3.09 -18.35 14.89
CA GLY A 213 -3.66 -18.69 16.19
C GLY A 213 -3.58 -20.17 16.56
N LYS A 214 -2.94 -21.02 15.73
CA LYS A 214 -2.83 -22.46 16.00
C LYS A 214 -2.15 -22.75 17.33
N ARG A 215 -2.77 -23.65 18.10
CA ARG A 215 -2.27 -24.05 19.42
C ARG A 215 -2.13 -25.56 19.51
N TRP A 216 -1.14 -26.00 20.26
CA TRP A 216 -0.94 -27.39 20.64
C TRP A 216 -0.77 -27.51 22.15
N ASN A 217 -1.13 -28.70 22.70
CA ASN A 217 -1.16 -28.95 24.13
C ASN A 217 -0.10 -29.97 24.53
N ASP A 218 1.18 -29.54 24.46
CA ASP A 218 2.30 -30.33 24.99
C ASP A 218 2.46 -31.73 24.34
N VAL A 219 2.26 -31.83 23.02
CA VAL A 219 2.38 -33.04 22.21
C VAL A 219 3.69 -33.09 21.44
N ASP A 220 4.17 -34.28 21.04
CA ASP A 220 5.31 -34.41 20.13
C ASP A 220 4.88 -34.16 18.68
N LEU A 221 5.33 -33.06 18.09
CA LEU A 221 4.98 -32.68 16.72
C LEU A 221 5.68 -33.53 15.66
N SER A 222 6.76 -34.26 15.99
CA SER A 222 7.44 -35.13 15.04
C SER A 222 6.58 -36.31 14.57
N GLU A 223 5.49 -36.60 15.30
CA GLU A 223 4.50 -37.63 14.99
C GLU A 223 3.14 -37.02 14.55
N ASN A 224 3.06 -35.70 14.33
CA ASN A 224 1.82 -35.03 14.03
C ASN A 224 1.33 -35.33 12.61
N LYS A 225 0.19 -36.00 12.50
CA LYS A 225 -0.38 -36.43 11.21
C LYS A 225 -0.83 -35.27 10.34
N GLU A 226 -1.43 -34.22 10.91
CA GLU A 226 -1.84 -33.03 10.16
C GLU A 226 -0.66 -32.37 9.46
N LEU A 227 0.45 -32.13 10.18
CA LEU A 227 1.65 -31.54 9.63
C LEU A 227 2.32 -32.45 8.56
N MET A 228 2.31 -33.77 8.75
CA MET A 228 2.79 -34.70 7.75
C MET A 228 1.97 -34.64 6.46
N GLU A 229 0.63 -34.66 6.57
CA GLU A 229 -0.25 -34.56 5.41
C GLU A 229 -0.06 -33.23 4.67
N LEU A 230 0.13 -32.13 5.38
CA LEU A 230 0.39 -30.82 4.78
C LEU A 230 1.75 -30.80 4.06
N ALA A 231 2.80 -31.38 4.66
CA ALA A 231 4.11 -31.47 4.04
C ALA A 231 4.10 -32.33 2.77
N GLU A 232 3.44 -33.49 2.80
CA GLU A 232 3.34 -34.38 1.63
C GLU A 232 2.56 -33.79 0.45
N ARG A 233 1.74 -32.76 0.67
CA ARG A 233 1.01 -32.04 -0.39
C ARG A 233 1.90 -31.08 -1.18
N THR A 234 3.09 -30.78 -0.70
CA THR A 234 4.01 -29.86 -1.38
C THR A 234 5.11 -30.61 -2.16
N PRO A 235 5.60 -30.10 -3.28
CA PRO A 235 6.68 -30.72 -4.02
C PRO A 235 7.95 -30.93 -3.20
N LEU A 236 8.20 -30.01 -2.26
CA LEU A 236 9.37 -30.06 -1.39
C LEU A 236 9.18 -31.00 -0.16
N LYS A 237 8.01 -31.63 0.00
CA LYS A 237 7.63 -32.36 1.22
C LYS A 237 7.86 -31.55 2.48
N THR A 238 7.49 -30.27 2.41
CA THR A 238 7.78 -29.27 3.44
C THR A 238 6.52 -28.46 3.74
N VAL A 239 6.23 -28.21 5.01
CA VAL A 239 5.20 -27.28 5.45
C VAL A 239 5.84 -26.10 6.17
N TYR A 240 5.36 -24.91 5.87
CA TYR A 240 5.63 -23.67 6.60
C TYR A 240 4.41 -23.37 7.48
N ARG A 241 4.60 -23.28 8.78
CA ARG A 241 3.47 -23.27 9.72
C ARG A 241 3.64 -22.21 10.81
N TYR A 242 2.77 -21.20 10.81
CA TYR A 242 2.63 -20.29 11.93
C TYR A 242 2.04 -20.99 13.15
N TYR A 243 2.40 -20.50 14.32
CA TYR A 243 1.74 -20.84 15.59
C TYR A 243 1.94 -19.72 16.59
N GLY A 244 0.91 -19.43 17.38
CA GLY A 244 1.03 -18.37 18.35
C GLY A 244 -0.28 -17.72 18.72
N THR A 245 -0.33 -16.41 18.54
CA THR A 245 -1.51 -15.59 18.74
C THR A 245 -1.57 -14.50 17.69
N GLY A 246 -2.77 -14.01 17.41
CA GLY A 246 -2.98 -12.90 16.47
C GLY A 246 -3.67 -11.73 17.14
N ASP A 247 -3.76 -10.64 16.40
CA ASP A 247 -4.48 -9.40 16.68
C ASP A 247 -3.92 -8.61 17.87
N ILE A 248 -3.86 -9.21 19.05
CA ILE A 248 -3.51 -8.54 20.32
C ILE A 248 -2.05 -8.73 20.77
N GLY A 249 -1.20 -9.27 19.90
CA GLY A 249 0.15 -9.62 20.32
C GLY A 249 0.19 -10.65 21.47
N GLY A 250 1.15 -10.56 22.36
CA GLY A 250 1.40 -11.53 23.43
C GLY A 250 2.42 -12.59 23.02
N SER A 251 2.11 -13.86 23.20
CA SER A 251 3.01 -14.96 22.87
C SER A 251 2.26 -16.25 22.50
N PRO A 252 2.92 -17.23 21.86
CA PRO A 252 2.44 -18.60 21.83
C PRO A 252 2.19 -19.13 23.24
N THR A 253 1.24 -20.07 23.37
CA THR A 253 1.02 -20.75 24.65
C THR A 253 2.23 -21.61 25.03
N VAL A 254 2.48 -21.76 26.33
CA VAL A 254 3.49 -22.69 26.87
C VAL A 254 3.35 -24.09 26.28
N GLY A 255 2.11 -24.58 26.14
CA GLY A 255 1.83 -25.89 25.54
C GLY A 255 2.29 -25.99 24.09
N SER A 256 2.11 -24.94 23.29
CA SER A 256 2.60 -24.89 21.90
C SER A 256 4.12 -24.86 21.84
N VAL A 257 4.78 -24.03 22.65
CA VAL A 257 6.25 -23.95 22.70
C VAL A 257 6.85 -25.30 23.08
N ARG A 258 6.30 -25.95 24.11
CA ARG A 258 6.73 -27.31 24.52
C ARG A 258 6.48 -28.36 23.45
N SER A 259 5.39 -28.23 22.69
CA SER A 259 5.11 -29.15 21.57
C SER A 259 6.16 -29.02 20.46
N VAL A 260 6.56 -27.80 20.09
CA VAL A 260 7.63 -27.57 19.13
C VAL A 260 8.96 -28.11 19.68
N GLU A 261 9.30 -27.81 20.94
CA GLU A 261 10.54 -28.29 21.58
C GLU A 261 10.62 -29.83 21.60
N LYS A 262 9.51 -30.52 21.93
CA LYS A 262 9.42 -31.98 21.87
C LYS A 262 9.61 -32.47 20.43
N GLY A 263 8.97 -31.83 19.47
CA GLY A 263 9.08 -32.19 18.06
C GLY A 263 10.50 -32.03 17.51
N VAL A 264 11.21 -30.97 17.89
CA VAL A 264 12.63 -30.76 17.52
C VAL A 264 13.51 -31.89 18.05
N LYS A 265 13.25 -32.35 19.27
CA LYS A 265 13.97 -33.46 19.93
C LYS A 265 13.42 -34.84 19.55
N GLY A 266 12.27 -34.90 18.89
CA GLY A 266 11.56 -36.11 18.55
C GLY A 266 12.22 -36.92 17.42
N ASN A 267 11.94 -38.22 17.41
CA ASN A 267 12.44 -39.16 16.39
C ASN A 267 11.34 -39.66 15.42
N GLY A 268 10.18 -39.01 15.44
CA GLY A 268 9.05 -39.33 14.56
C GLY A 268 9.35 -39.15 13.06
N PRO A 269 8.42 -39.49 12.18
CA PRO A 269 8.61 -39.45 10.72
C PRO A 269 8.73 -38.03 10.14
N LEU A 270 8.34 -36.98 10.88
CA LEU A 270 8.41 -35.58 10.46
C LEU A 270 9.56 -34.87 11.18
N GLN A 271 10.40 -34.17 10.43
CA GLN A 271 11.42 -33.28 11.00
C GLN A 271 10.81 -31.95 11.38
N ILE A 272 10.86 -31.60 12.66
CA ILE A 272 10.39 -30.31 13.17
C ILE A 272 11.59 -29.35 13.28
N ILE A 273 11.42 -28.14 12.79
CA ILE A 273 12.40 -27.06 12.83
C ILE A 273 11.73 -25.88 13.53
N SER A 274 12.24 -25.45 14.69
CA SER A 274 11.89 -24.15 15.27
C SER A 274 12.57 -23.09 14.41
N ALA A 275 11.80 -22.29 13.67
CA ALA A 275 12.32 -21.53 12.55
C ALA A 275 12.14 -20.02 12.70
N THR A 276 13.07 -19.27 12.13
CA THR A 276 12.85 -17.85 11.77
C THR A 276 11.90 -17.76 10.59
N SER A 277 11.21 -16.61 10.43
CA SER A 277 10.24 -16.41 9.35
C SER A 277 10.86 -16.56 7.96
N ASP A 278 12.14 -16.27 7.81
CA ASP A 278 12.90 -16.33 6.57
C ASP A 278 13.68 -17.63 6.36
N GLN A 279 13.70 -18.56 7.35
CA GLN A 279 14.53 -19.76 7.32
C GLN A 279 14.24 -20.65 6.11
N LEU A 280 12.97 -20.92 5.84
CA LEU A 280 12.57 -21.71 4.68
C LEU A 280 13.10 -21.09 3.38
N PHE A 281 12.98 -19.77 3.24
CA PHE A 281 13.44 -19.08 2.04
C PHE A 281 14.94 -19.14 1.87
N LYS A 282 15.71 -19.07 2.95
CA LYS A 282 17.18 -19.24 2.96
C LYS A 282 17.59 -20.64 2.61
N ASP A 283 16.93 -21.65 3.16
CA ASP A 283 17.26 -23.07 2.95
C ASP A 283 17.04 -23.54 1.51
N TYR A 284 16.14 -22.88 0.78
CA TYR A 284 15.82 -23.19 -0.61
C TYR A 284 16.34 -22.14 -1.61
N GLN A 285 17.32 -21.33 -1.23
CA GLN A 285 18.05 -20.49 -2.19
C GLN A 285 19.25 -21.25 -2.78
N PRO A 286 19.54 -21.05 -4.07
CA PRO A 286 18.72 -20.33 -5.04
C PRO A 286 17.53 -21.17 -5.50
N TYR A 287 16.32 -20.65 -5.34
CA TYR A 287 15.07 -21.38 -5.68
C TYR A 287 15.01 -21.85 -7.15
N LYS A 288 15.82 -21.28 -8.03
CA LYS A 288 15.94 -21.70 -9.45
C LYS A 288 16.52 -23.11 -9.60
N GLU A 289 17.17 -23.65 -8.58
CA GLU A 289 17.65 -25.03 -8.53
C GLU A 289 16.55 -26.02 -8.13
N HIS A 290 15.34 -25.52 -7.83
CA HIS A 290 14.16 -26.27 -7.43
C HIS A 290 13.05 -26.18 -8.49
N PRO A 291 13.23 -26.82 -9.67
CA PRO A 291 12.28 -26.72 -10.79
C PRO A 291 10.91 -27.33 -10.48
N GLU A 292 10.79 -28.11 -9.41
CA GLU A 292 9.55 -28.67 -8.90
C GLU A 292 8.66 -27.63 -8.21
N LEU A 293 9.18 -26.45 -7.83
CA LEU A 293 8.39 -25.40 -7.23
C LEU A 293 7.39 -24.81 -8.23
N PRO A 294 6.10 -24.73 -7.89
CA PRO A 294 5.11 -24.07 -8.72
C PRO A 294 5.41 -22.57 -8.81
N VAL A 295 5.13 -21.99 -9.98
CA VAL A 295 5.29 -20.56 -10.25
C VAL A 295 3.93 -19.93 -10.45
N TYR A 296 3.67 -18.80 -9.79
CA TYR A 296 2.48 -17.99 -9.98
C TYR A 296 2.87 -16.61 -10.52
N ASP A 297 2.11 -16.14 -11.50
CA ASP A 297 2.29 -14.87 -12.19
C ASP A 297 0.95 -14.12 -12.15
N GLY A 298 0.80 -13.16 -11.25
CA GLY A 298 -0.46 -12.44 -11.04
C GLY A 298 -0.59 -11.87 -9.64
N GLU A 299 -1.73 -11.25 -9.37
CA GLU A 299 -2.08 -10.69 -8.07
C GLU A 299 -2.77 -11.72 -7.16
N LEU A 300 -2.63 -11.55 -5.85
CA LEU A 300 -3.21 -12.42 -4.83
C LEU A 300 -4.31 -11.66 -4.08
N LEU A 301 -5.48 -11.56 -4.69
CA LEU A 301 -6.63 -10.85 -4.12
C LEU A 301 -7.52 -11.78 -3.31
N MET A 302 -8.17 -11.20 -2.31
CA MET A 302 -9.25 -11.86 -1.58
C MET A 302 -10.59 -11.68 -2.32
N ASP A 303 -11.53 -12.59 -2.09
CA ASP A 303 -12.87 -12.53 -2.71
C ASP A 303 -13.81 -11.57 -2.00
N VAL A 304 -14.52 -12.08 -1.02
CA VAL A 304 -15.57 -11.36 -0.29
C VAL A 304 -14.96 -10.51 0.82
N HIS A 305 -14.11 -11.14 1.61
CA HIS A 305 -13.38 -10.47 2.68
C HIS A 305 -12.23 -9.65 2.10
N GLY A 306 -12.21 -8.37 2.39
CA GLY A 306 -11.21 -7.42 1.88
C GLY A 306 -11.71 -6.47 0.79
N THR A 307 -12.81 -6.78 0.08
CA THR A 307 -13.34 -5.88 -0.97
C THR A 307 -13.79 -4.52 -0.45
N GLY A 308 -14.35 -4.45 0.75
CA GLY A 308 -14.76 -3.19 1.40
C GLY A 308 -13.59 -2.32 1.84
N CYS A 309 -12.42 -2.91 2.05
CA CYS A 309 -11.23 -2.19 2.49
C CYS A 309 -10.77 -1.09 1.51
N TYR A 310 -11.13 -1.20 0.23
CA TYR A 310 -10.81 -0.16 -0.76
C TYR A 310 -11.68 1.09 -0.66
N THR A 311 -12.81 1.03 0.03
CA THR A 311 -13.79 2.12 0.11
C THR A 311 -14.11 2.55 1.53
N SER A 312 -13.92 1.70 2.52
CA SER A 312 -14.16 2.02 3.93
C SER A 312 -13.24 3.14 4.39
N GLN A 313 -13.77 4.10 5.16
CA GLN A 313 -13.03 5.28 5.64
C GLN A 313 -12.29 6.03 4.52
N ALA A 314 -13.04 6.52 3.53
CA ALA A 314 -12.49 7.21 2.35
C ALA A 314 -11.52 8.35 2.68
N ALA A 315 -11.69 9.01 3.85
CA ALA A 315 -10.78 10.05 4.33
C ALA A 315 -9.35 9.54 4.53
N MET A 316 -9.17 8.30 5.01
CA MET A 316 -7.83 7.70 5.15
C MET A 316 -7.14 7.54 3.80
N LYS A 317 -7.86 7.07 2.77
CA LYS A 317 -7.33 6.98 1.41
C LYS A 317 -6.95 8.34 0.84
N LEU A 318 -7.77 9.36 1.12
CA LEU A 318 -7.50 10.74 0.69
C LEU A 318 -6.24 11.29 1.34
N TYR A 319 -6.14 11.21 2.67
CA TYR A 319 -4.98 11.73 3.41
C TYR A 319 -3.69 10.97 3.05
N ASN A 320 -3.77 9.65 2.96
CA ASN A 320 -2.65 8.83 2.50
C ASN A 320 -2.15 9.32 1.13
N ARG A 321 -3.05 9.47 0.15
CA ARG A 321 -2.65 9.91 -1.19
C ARG A 321 -2.07 11.33 -1.21
N GLN A 322 -2.63 12.23 -0.40
CA GLN A 322 -2.10 13.59 -0.27
C GLN A 322 -0.71 13.59 0.37
N ASN A 323 -0.48 12.81 1.42
CA ASN A 323 0.84 12.68 2.05
C ASN A 323 1.89 12.10 1.09
N GLU A 324 1.55 11.05 0.34
CA GLU A 324 2.44 10.46 -0.67
C GLU A 324 2.92 11.48 -1.71
N LEU A 325 1.98 12.24 -2.27
CA LEU A 325 2.29 13.23 -3.30
C LEU A 325 3.05 14.42 -2.74
N LEU A 326 2.67 14.89 -1.56
CA LEU A 326 3.26 16.07 -0.94
C LEU A 326 4.66 15.78 -0.40
N GLY A 327 4.87 14.59 0.18
CA GLY A 327 6.18 14.15 0.66
C GLY A 327 7.21 14.08 -0.46
N ASP A 328 6.87 13.45 -1.59
CA ASP A 328 7.74 13.41 -2.78
C ASP A 328 8.07 14.83 -3.31
N ALA A 329 7.05 15.68 -3.42
CA ALA A 329 7.25 17.06 -3.87
C ALA A 329 8.12 17.89 -2.92
N ALA A 330 7.92 17.72 -1.60
CA ALA A 330 8.67 18.43 -0.57
C ALA A 330 10.15 18.05 -0.58
N GLU A 331 10.48 16.77 -0.67
CA GLU A 331 11.86 16.29 -0.75
C GLU A 331 12.57 16.83 -1.99
N ARG A 332 11.94 16.76 -3.16
CA ARG A 332 12.52 17.28 -4.41
C ARG A 332 12.78 18.78 -4.34
N ALA A 333 11.84 19.53 -3.78
CA ALA A 333 12.02 20.97 -3.58
C ALA A 333 13.15 21.28 -2.59
N ALA A 334 13.25 20.52 -1.50
CA ALA A 334 14.29 20.68 -0.49
C ALA A 334 15.68 20.38 -1.04
N VAL A 335 15.84 19.30 -1.82
CA VAL A 335 17.09 18.99 -2.52
C VAL A 335 17.50 20.13 -3.45
N GLY A 336 16.54 20.71 -4.20
CA GLY A 336 16.82 21.87 -5.08
C GLY A 336 17.26 23.11 -4.31
N ALA A 337 16.65 23.39 -3.16
CA ALA A 337 17.01 24.52 -2.31
C ALA A 337 18.39 24.33 -1.66
N GLU A 338 18.71 23.14 -1.18
CA GLU A 338 20.04 22.82 -0.64
C GLU A 338 21.12 22.90 -1.71
N TRP A 339 20.90 22.33 -2.89
CA TRP A 339 21.84 22.39 -4.01
C TRP A 339 22.23 23.83 -4.38
N LEU A 340 21.28 24.74 -4.22
CA LEU A 340 21.50 26.18 -4.49
C LEU A 340 22.02 26.96 -3.27
N ASN A 341 22.31 26.31 -2.16
CA ASN A 341 22.70 26.88 -0.87
C ASN A 341 21.69 27.92 -0.32
N LEU A 342 20.41 27.66 -0.48
CA LEU A 342 19.32 28.54 -0.03
C LEU A 342 18.65 28.05 1.26
N ALA A 343 18.80 26.78 1.57
CA ALA A 343 18.33 26.17 2.81
C ALA A 343 19.06 24.83 3.03
N ASP A 344 19.22 24.43 4.28
CA ASP A 344 19.69 23.08 4.63
C ASP A 344 18.59 22.04 4.38
N TYR A 345 18.97 20.83 3.97
CA TYR A 345 18.02 19.74 3.77
C TYR A 345 17.46 19.27 5.14
N PRO A 346 16.15 19.35 5.37
CA PRO A 346 15.56 19.09 6.67
C PRO A 346 15.31 17.57 6.89
N GLY A 347 16.38 16.76 6.82
CA GLY A 347 16.30 15.30 6.77
C GLY A 347 15.57 14.66 7.96
N THR A 348 15.85 15.12 9.19
CA THR A 348 15.16 14.60 10.40
C THR A 348 13.67 14.92 10.36
N PHE A 349 13.32 16.16 10.01
CA PHE A 349 11.93 16.60 9.97
C PHE A 349 11.11 15.85 8.89
N LEU A 350 11.70 15.63 7.72
CA LEU A 350 11.11 14.81 6.66
C LEU A 350 10.98 13.34 7.07
N SER A 351 12.01 12.77 7.71
CA SER A 351 11.97 11.40 8.21
C SER A 351 10.85 11.19 9.26
N ASP A 352 10.67 12.16 10.15
CA ASP A 352 9.60 12.11 11.15
C ASP A 352 8.22 12.20 10.51
N ALA A 353 8.05 13.06 9.48
CA ALA A 353 6.80 13.15 8.73
C ALA A 353 6.49 11.83 7.99
N TRP A 354 7.48 11.24 7.32
CA TRP A 354 7.34 9.94 6.66
C TRP A 354 6.97 8.82 7.64
N LYS A 355 7.67 8.69 8.75
CA LYS A 355 7.38 7.69 9.78
C LYS A 355 5.98 7.84 10.35
N ARG A 356 5.55 9.09 10.55
CA ARG A 356 4.25 9.43 11.11
C ARG A 356 3.10 8.94 10.23
N PHE A 357 3.13 9.18 8.92
CA PHE A 357 2.00 8.75 8.10
C PHE A 357 2.14 7.30 7.59
N ILE A 358 3.37 6.79 7.38
CA ILE A 358 3.58 5.42 6.88
C ILE A 358 3.05 4.36 7.85
N TYR A 359 3.16 4.58 9.18
CA TYR A 359 2.61 3.58 10.09
C TYR A 359 1.07 3.54 10.04
N HIS A 360 0.39 4.64 9.63
CA HIS A 360 -1.05 4.64 9.36
C HIS A 360 -1.43 3.98 8.02
N GLN A 361 -0.45 3.53 7.23
CA GLN A 361 -0.69 2.58 6.15
C GLN A 361 -0.91 1.14 6.66
N PHE A 362 -0.88 0.95 7.98
CA PHE A 362 -1.21 -0.30 8.65
C PHE A 362 -2.53 -0.89 8.12
N HIS A 363 -2.59 -2.24 8.02
CA HIS A 363 -3.65 -2.91 7.27
C HIS A 363 -5.07 -2.80 7.87
N ASP A 364 -5.24 -2.40 9.13
CA ASP A 364 -6.55 -2.06 9.70
C ASP A 364 -6.82 -0.56 9.78
N ASP A 365 -5.81 0.26 9.56
CA ASP A 365 -5.96 1.71 9.59
C ASP A 365 -6.32 2.27 8.21
N LEU A 366 -5.43 2.13 7.24
CA LEU A 366 -5.66 2.59 5.87
C LEU A 366 -6.88 1.93 5.23
N THR A 367 -7.14 0.67 5.53
CA THR A 367 -8.27 -0.10 5.01
C THR A 367 -9.62 0.33 5.55
N GLY A 368 -9.65 1.08 6.64
CA GLY A 368 -10.92 1.58 7.20
C GLY A 368 -11.59 0.59 8.14
N THR A 369 -10.87 -0.33 8.72
CA THR A 369 -11.40 -1.47 9.46
C THR A 369 -11.28 -1.36 10.97
N SER A 370 -10.70 -0.27 11.46
CA SER A 370 -10.61 0.05 12.89
C SER A 370 -11.86 0.74 13.44
N ILE A 371 -11.95 0.81 14.77
CA ILE A 371 -13.03 1.53 15.46
C ILE A 371 -12.93 3.05 15.28
N PRO A 372 -14.02 3.82 15.41
CA PRO A 372 -14.00 5.27 15.27
C PRO A 372 -12.96 5.99 16.13
N ARG A 373 -12.71 5.51 17.35
CA ARG A 373 -11.72 6.09 18.26
C ARG A 373 -10.29 6.01 17.71
N ALA A 374 -9.95 4.95 17.00
CA ALA A 374 -8.64 4.81 16.35
C ALA A 374 -8.41 5.92 15.31
N TYR A 375 -9.43 6.26 14.53
CA TYR A 375 -9.34 7.31 13.50
C TYR A 375 -9.16 8.73 14.04
N GLU A 376 -9.48 8.98 15.30
CA GLU A 376 -9.14 10.27 15.91
C GLU A 376 -7.61 10.47 15.98
N PHE A 377 -6.85 9.40 16.22
CA PHE A 377 -5.39 9.42 16.20
C PHE A 377 -4.85 9.45 14.76
N SER A 378 -5.34 8.56 13.90
CA SER A 378 -4.89 8.45 12.51
C SER A 378 -5.05 9.77 11.75
N TRP A 379 -6.22 10.37 11.78
CA TRP A 379 -6.46 11.65 11.09
C TRP A 379 -5.60 12.78 11.63
N ASN A 380 -5.38 12.82 12.95
CA ASN A 380 -4.50 13.81 13.54
C ASN A 380 -3.06 13.68 13.02
N ASP A 381 -2.52 12.47 12.99
CA ASP A 381 -1.16 12.22 12.53
C ASP A 381 -1.00 12.43 11.03
N GLU A 382 -1.97 12.03 10.23
CA GLU A 382 -2.02 12.30 8.79
C GLU A 382 -1.99 13.81 8.49
N LEU A 383 -2.77 14.62 9.24
CA LEU A 383 -2.81 16.07 9.08
C LEU A 383 -1.50 16.74 9.56
N ILE A 384 -0.87 16.23 10.62
CA ILE A 384 0.44 16.71 11.07
C ILE A 384 1.49 16.46 9.99
N SER A 385 1.51 15.27 9.39
CA SER A 385 2.44 14.93 8.31
C SER A 385 2.23 15.82 7.09
N LEU A 386 0.96 16.04 6.68
CA LEU A 386 0.62 16.98 5.60
C LEU A 386 1.13 18.39 5.88
N SER A 387 0.99 18.88 7.11
CA SER A 387 1.53 20.18 7.53
C SER A 387 3.05 20.20 7.43
N GLN A 388 3.73 19.18 7.92
CA GLN A 388 5.20 19.09 7.89
C GLN A 388 5.73 19.11 6.45
N PHE A 389 5.18 18.30 5.56
CA PHE A 389 5.56 18.28 4.15
C PHE A 389 5.25 19.61 3.45
N SER A 390 4.08 20.21 3.75
CA SER A 390 3.69 21.51 3.21
C SER A 390 4.65 22.62 3.61
N ASP A 391 5.09 22.63 4.86
CA ASP A 391 6.07 23.61 5.37
C ASP A 391 7.41 23.49 4.63
N VAL A 392 7.91 22.27 4.44
CA VAL A 392 9.14 22.00 3.71
C VAL A 392 9.00 22.42 2.24
N LEU A 393 7.91 22.03 1.57
CA LEU A 393 7.66 22.40 0.18
C LEU A 393 7.60 23.92 0.04
N THR A 394 6.81 24.58 0.88
CA THR A 394 6.59 26.02 0.79
C THR A 394 7.86 26.81 1.06
N SER A 395 8.62 26.45 2.10
CA SER A 395 9.88 27.13 2.46
C SER A 395 10.94 26.95 1.37
N SER A 396 11.09 25.73 0.85
CA SER A 396 12.06 25.41 -0.21
C SER A 396 11.73 26.13 -1.51
N VAL A 397 10.46 26.07 -1.96
CA VAL A 397 10.02 26.79 -3.18
C VAL A 397 10.18 28.30 -3.02
N ARG A 398 9.83 28.85 -1.85
CA ARG A 398 10.00 30.27 -1.55
C ARG A 398 11.48 30.68 -1.54
N GLY A 399 12.35 29.86 -0.98
CA GLY A 399 13.79 30.08 -1.00
C GLY A 399 14.32 30.23 -2.42
N VAL A 400 14.01 29.29 -3.31
CA VAL A 400 14.42 29.37 -4.73
C VAL A 400 13.75 30.54 -5.45
N ALA A 401 12.44 30.74 -5.25
CA ALA A 401 11.70 31.81 -5.90
C ALA A 401 12.26 33.20 -5.57
N SER A 402 12.84 33.40 -4.38
CA SER A 402 13.48 34.67 -3.97
C SER A 402 14.70 35.04 -4.79
N GLN A 403 15.32 34.08 -5.47
CA GLN A 403 16.52 34.28 -6.30
C GLN A 403 16.21 34.35 -7.80
N LEU A 404 14.97 34.07 -8.20
CA LEU A 404 14.56 34.16 -9.60
C LEU A 404 14.37 35.62 -10.05
N ASP A 405 14.57 35.89 -11.33
CA ASP A 405 14.19 37.16 -11.92
C ASP A 405 12.67 37.27 -12.05
N THR A 406 12.07 37.91 -11.08
CA THR A 406 10.61 38.15 -11.01
C THR A 406 10.21 39.56 -11.43
N ARG A 407 11.09 40.30 -12.17
CA ARG A 407 10.79 41.63 -12.69
C ARG A 407 9.82 41.53 -13.87
N VAL A 408 8.55 41.67 -13.59
CA VAL A 408 7.46 41.63 -14.57
C VAL A 408 6.72 42.97 -14.58
N LYS A 409 5.85 43.20 -15.58
CA LYS A 409 5.06 44.44 -15.67
C LYS A 409 3.87 44.46 -14.71
N GLY A 410 3.35 43.30 -14.36
CA GLY A 410 2.24 43.09 -13.45
C GLY A 410 2.67 42.45 -12.13
N ILE A 411 2.00 41.40 -11.74
CA ILE A 411 2.25 40.63 -10.50
C ILE A 411 2.92 39.30 -10.88
N PRO A 412 4.13 39.03 -10.37
CA PRO A 412 4.79 37.77 -10.64
C PRO A 412 4.11 36.62 -9.90
N VAL A 413 3.94 35.52 -10.61
CA VAL A 413 3.51 34.23 -10.06
C VAL A 413 4.57 33.19 -10.41
N VAL A 414 5.18 32.58 -9.39
CA VAL A 414 6.17 31.53 -9.56
C VAL A 414 5.48 30.18 -9.38
N LEU A 415 5.60 29.30 -10.37
CA LEU A 415 5.10 27.93 -10.33
C LEU A 415 6.26 26.96 -10.24
N TYR A 416 6.13 25.94 -9.42
CA TYR A 416 7.08 24.85 -9.26
C TYR A 416 6.46 23.52 -9.75
N ASN A 417 7.25 22.76 -10.51
CA ASN A 417 6.89 21.42 -10.97
C ASN A 417 7.83 20.39 -10.32
N PRO A 418 7.35 19.53 -9.42
CA PRO A 418 8.17 18.48 -8.80
C PRO A 418 8.41 17.27 -9.71
N LEU A 419 7.71 17.17 -10.86
CA LEU A 419 7.76 15.99 -11.73
C LEU A 419 9.03 15.98 -12.60
N GLY A 420 9.51 14.79 -12.94
CA GLY A 420 10.68 14.59 -13.81
C GLY A 420 10.43 14.87 -15.30
N PHE A 421 9.27 15.43 -15.66
CA PHE A 421 8.91 15.80 -17.03
C PHE A 421 8.22 17.17 -17.05
N SER A 422 8.20 17.84 -18.19
CA SER A 422 7.52 19.11 -18.34
C SER A 422 6.01 18.96 -18.10
N ALA A 423 5.49 19.70 -17.13
CA ALA A 423 4.07 19.70 -16.80
C ALA A 423 3.35 20.79 -17.59
N LYS A 424 2.34 20.40 -18.38
CA LYS A 424 1.35 21.31 -18.95
C LYS A 424 0.02 21.08 -18.23
N SER A 425 -0.44 22.09 -17.50
CA SER A 425 -1.65 21.96 -16.68
C SER A 425 -2.35 23.30 -16.49
N VAL A 426 -3.65 23.24 -16.26
CA VAL A 426 -4.41 24.38 -15.76
C VAL A 426 -4.20 24.49 -14.26
N VAL A 427 -3.54 25.55 -13.81
CA VAL A 427 -3.18 25.77 -12.41
C VAL A 427 -4.05 26.88 -11.82
N GLU A 428 -4.60 26.65 -10.65
CA GLU A 428 -5.33 27.66 -9.88
C GLU A 428 -4.36 28.39 -8.96
N VAL A 429 -4.40 29.73 -9.01
CA VAL A 429 -3.53 30.60 -8.21
C VAL A 429 -4.31 31.71 -7.57
N GLU A 430 -3.90 32.10 -6.37
CA GLU A 430 -4.42 33.27 -5.65
C GLU A 430 -3.41 34.41 -5.74
N VAL A 431 -3.86 35.57 -6.18
CA VAL A 431 -3.02 36.76 -6.38
C VAL A 431 -3.61 37.95 -5.63
N SER A 432 -2.79 38.62 -4.82
CA SER A 432 -3.22 39.84 -4.13
C SER A 432 -3.34 41.00 -5.13
N MET A 433 -4.51 41.62 -5.16
CA MET A 433 -4.81 42.77 -6.00
C MET A 433 -5.53 43.86 -5.20
N PRO A 434 -5.09 45.14 -5.29
CA PRO A 434 -5.68 46.21 -4.46
C PRO A 434 -7.13 46.55 -4.87
N ARG A 435 -7.54 46.18 -6.07
CA ARG A 435 -8.89 46.46 -6.61
C ARG A 435 -9.37 45.26 -7.42
N ALA A 436 -10.69 45.05 -7.43
CA ALA A 436 -11.32 44.03 -8.25
C ALA A 436 -11.00 44.23 -9.74
N PRO A 437 -10.37 43.27 -10.41
CA PRO A 437 -10.09 43.37 -11.83
C PRO A 437 -11.35 43.09 -12.65
N LYS A 438 -11.53 43.79 -13.79
CA LYS A 438 -12.59 43.42 -14.77
C LYS A 438 -12.26 42.09 -15.46
N GLY A 439 -11.00 41.82 -15.67
CA GLY A 439 -10.42 40.61 -16.23
C GLY A 439 -8.92 40.55 -15.97
N VAL A 440 -8.31 39.45 -16.35
CA VAL A 440 -6.88 39.19 -16.20
C VAL A 440 -6.26 38.80 -17.56
N SER A 441 -5.03 39.17 -17.76
CA SER A 441 -4.19 38.67 -18.87
C SER A 441 -2.90 38.17 -18.27
N VAL A 442 -2.50 36.93 -18.61
CA VAL A 442 -1.29 36.29 -18.10
C VAL A 442 -0.31 36.07 -19.24
N PHE A 443 0.97 36.31 -18.96
CA PHE A 443 2.06 36.17 -19.94
C PHE A 443 3.13 35.23 -19.37
N ASP A 444 3.72 34.42 -20.24
CA ASP A 444 4.87 33.58 -19.91
C ASP A 444 6.18 34.40 -19.91
N GLU A 445 7.29 33.72 -19.62
CA GLU A 445 8.65 34.34 -19.56
C GLU A 445 9.07 34.96 -20.89
N ALA A 446 8.60 34.45 -22.02
CA ALA A 446 8.87 35.04 -23.34
C ALA A 446 7.96 36.23 -23.66
N GLY A 447 7.09 36.62 -22.74
CA GLY A 447 6.10 37.69 -22.94
C GLY A 447 4.93 37.31 -23.83
N LYS A 448 4.73 36.00 -24.11
CA LYS A 448 3.60 35.48 -24.85
C LYS A 448 2.38 35.37 -23.95
N LYS A 449 1.24 35.87 -24.41
CA LYS A 449 -0.04 35.72 -23.68
C LYS A 449 -0.45 34.28 -23.64
N VAL A 450 -0.73 33.76 -22.43
CA VAL A 450 -1.27 32.41 -22.20
C VAL A 450 -2.76 32.49 -21.83
N ALA A 451 -3.48 31.40 -22.02
CA ALA A 451 -4.88 31.35 -21.63
C ALA A 451 -5.02 31.47 -20.11
N SER A 452 -5.99 32.27 -19.66
CA SER A 452 -6.25 32.51 -18.25
C SER A 452 -7.73 32.80 -18.02
N GLN A 453 -8.19 32.56 -16.81
CA GLN A 453 -9.59 32.75 -16.41
C GLN A 453 -9.66 33.32 -14.99
N LEU A 454 -10.32 34.45 -14.82
CA LEU A 454 -10.64 34.97 -13.49
C LEU A 454 -11.82 34.20 -12.92
N LEU A 455 -11.65 33.60 -11.74
CA LEU A 455 -12.69 32.84 -11.04
C LEU A 455 -13.48 33.72 -10.07
N SER A 456 -12.76 34.41 -9.20
CA SER A 456 -13.38 35.23 -8.14
C SER A 456 -12.45 36.34 -7.67
N TYR A 457 -13.03 37.33 -6.99
CA TYR A 457 -12.27 38.33 -6.25
C TYR A 457 -12.96 38.58 -4.93
N GLN A 458 -12.24 38.38 -3.83
CA GLN A 458 -12.73 38.61 -2.48
C GLN A 458 -11.57 39.07 -1.58
N ASN A 459 -11.84 40.01 -0.69
CA ASN A 459 -10.89 40.46 0.34
C ASN A 459 -9.51 40.87 -0.19
N GLY A 460 -9.45 41.52 -1.37
CA GLY A 460 -8.18 41.95 -1.98
C GLY A 460 -7.43 40.83 -2.68
N LYS A 461 -8.02 39.67 -2.91
CA LYS A 461 -7.42 38.50 -3.55
C LYS A 461 -8.24 38.07 -4.76
N ALA A 462 -7.58 37.85 -5.87
CA ALA A 462 -8.14 37.30 -7.09
C ALA A 462 -7.72 35.84 -7.24
N ASN A 463 -8.69 34.92 -7.38
CA ASN A 463 -8.44 33.54 -7.77
C ASN A 463 -8.55 33.45 -9.29
N LEU A 464 -7.55 32.85 -9.93
CA LEU A 464 -7.50 32.71 -11.38
C LEU A 464 -6.88 31.38 -11.81
N LEU A 465 -7.25 30.95 -13.01
CA LEU A 465 -6.63 29.81 -13.69
C LEU A 465 -5.62 30.29 -14.72
N ILE A 466 -4.53 29.55 -14.85
CA ILE A 466 -3.47 29.76 -15.84
C ILE A 466 -3.24 28.44 -16.59
N ASP A 467 -3.25 28.47 -17.94
CA ASP A 467 -2.74 27.35 -18.76
C ASP A 467 -1.22 27.40 -18.74
N ALA A 468 -0.64 26.71 -17.77
CA ALA A 468 0.77 26.79 -17.44
C ALA A 468 1.58 25.64 -18.04
N VAL A 469 2.82 25.95 -18.39
CA VAL A 469 3.87 24.98 -18.74
C VAL A 469 5.05 25.21 -17.82
N VAL A 470 5.45 24.19 -17.06
CA VAL A 470 6.56 24.28 -16.10
C VAL A 470 7.58 23.19 -16.42
N PRO A 471 8.89 23.48 -16.53
CA PRO A 471 9.92 22.51 -16.88
C PRO A 471 10.07 21.41 -15.81
N PRO A 472 10.74 20.28 -16.15
CA PRO A 472 10.96 19.17 -15.19
C PRO A 472 11.74 19.63 -13.96
N VAL A 473 11.29 19.28 -12.77
CA VAL A 473 11.90 19.63 -11.47
C VAL A 473 12.34 21.10 -11.46
N GLY A 474 11.44 21.97 -11.93
CA GLY A 474 11.83 23.35 -12.27
C GLY A 474 10.75 24.37 -11.96
N TYR A 475 11.07 25.60 -12.32
CA TYR A 475 10.25 26.77 -12.02
C TYR A 475 9.88 27.52 -13.32
N ALA A 476 8.74 28.20 -13.29
CA ALA A 476 8.33 29.13 -14.32
C ALA A 476 7.75 30.41 -13.68
N VAL A 477 8.04 31.57 -14.24
CA VAL A 477 7.54 32.86 -13.78
C VAL A 477 6.48 33.37 -14.75
N TYR A 478 5.29 33.65 -14.24
CA TYR A 478 4.18 34.20 -15.00
C TYR A 478 3.90 35.64 -14.57
N ASP A 479 3.55 36.48 -15.53
CA ASP A 479 3.21 37.89 -15.33
C ASP A 479 1.69 38.08 -15.40
N VAL A 480 1.05 38.30 -14.27
CA VAL A 480 -0.39 38.50 -14.14
C VAL A 480 -0.71 40.02 -14.18
N ARG A 481 -1.46 40.43 -15.18
CA ARG A 481 -1.87 41.83 -15.37
C ARG A 481 -3.39 41.98 -15.31
N THR A 482 -3.85 43.06 -14.76
CA THR A 482 -5.28 43.45 -14.88
C THR A 482 -5.60 43.79 -16.34
N SER A 483 -6.76 43.32 -16.80
CA SER A 483 -7.29 43.62 -18.14
C SER A 483 -8.61 44.38 -18.02
N GLY A 484 -8.86 45.28 -18.97
CA GLY A 484 -10.15 45.94 -19.11
C GLY A 484 -11.22 45.07 -19.78
N GLU A 485 -10.78 44.01 -20.46
CA GLU A 485 -11.66 43.07 -21.18
C GLU A 485 -12.11 41.95 -20.25
N LYS A 486 -13.42 41.71 -20.17
CA LYS A 486 -13.90 40.46 -19.62
C LYS A 486 -13.34 39.29 -20.42
N ALA A 487 -12.95 38.20 -19.72
CA ALA A 487 -12.63 36.96 -20.41
C ALA A 487 -13.82 36.56 -21.29
N THR A 488 -13.53 36.07 -22.50
CA THR A 488 -14.57 35.53 -23.39
C THR A 488 -15.27 34.40 -22.69
N GLU A 489 -16.53 34.60 -22.36
CA GLU A 489 -17.36 33.54 -21.78
C GLU A 489 -17.62 32.49 -22.86
N LEU A 490 -17.24 31.25 -22.61
CA LEU A 490 -17.74 30.14 -23.42
C LEU A 490 -19.26 30.04 -23.27
N SER A 491 -19.93 29.56 -24.32
CA SER A 491 -21.39 29.42 -24.30
C SER A 491 -21.86 28.72 -23.02
N ALA A 492 -22.89 29.26 -22.39
CA ALA A 492 -23.56 28.61 -21.28
C ALA A 492 -24.01 27.19 -21.66
N PRO A 493 -24.22 26.28 -20.68
CA PRO A 493 -24.84 24.98 -20.99
C PRO A 493 -26.11 25.20 -21.78
N VAL A 494 -26.20 24.52 -22.91
CA VAL A 494 -27.40 24.63 -23.75
C VAL A 494 -28.49 23.78 -23.10
N ARG A 495 -29.61 24.42 -22.76
CA ARG A 495 -30.79 23.70 -22.29
C ARG A 495 -31.51 23.09 -23.49
N GLU A 496 -31.60 21.77 -23.56
CA GLU A 496 -32.31 21.01 -24.57
C GLU A 496 -33.54 20.35 -23.92
N GLY A 497 -34.67 21.08 -23.88
CA GLY A 497 -35.84 20.65 -23.13
C GLY A 497 -35.60 20.68 -21.63
N GLU A 498 -35.70 19.53 -20.97
CA GLU A 498 -35.38 19.36 -19.55
C GLU A 498 -33.91 19.02 -19.30
N ASN A 499 -33.13 18.73 -20.35
CA ASN A 499 -31.74 18.32 -20.29
C ASN A 499 -30.79 19.52 -20.44
N TYR A 500 -29.53 19.31 -20.05
CA TYR A 500 -28.44 20.27 -20.22
C TYR A 500 -27.34 19.64 -21.06
N ARG A 501 -26.80 20.38 -22.06
CA ARG A 501 -25.63 19.98 -22.81
C ARG A 501 -24.45 20.89 -22.48
N VAL A 502 -23.32 20.26 -22.18
CA VAL A 502 -22.02 20.92 -21.93
C VAL A 502 -20.99 20.25 -22.81
N GLU A 503 -20.19 21.05 -23.50
CA GLU A 503 -19.15 20.51 -24.34
C GLU A 503 -17.88 21.35 -24.35
N ASN A 504 -16.77 20.67 -24.66
CA ASN A 504 -15.49 21.27 -24.96
C ASN A 504 -14.93 20.61 -26.25
N SER A 505 -13.65 20.80 -26.55
CA SER A 505 -12.99 20.21 -27.74
C SER A 505 -12.85 18.68 -27.66
N VAL A 506 -12.93 18.09 -26.45
CA VAL A 506 -12.70 16.65 -26.20
C VAL A 506 -13.99 15.90 -25.98
N TYR A 507 -14.88 16.44 -25.14
CA TYR A 507 -16.12 15.77 -24.72
C TYR A 507 -17.38 16.56 -25.06
N SER A 508 -18.47 15.83 -25.33
CA SER A 508 -19.84 16.35 -25.29
C SER A 508 -20.62 15.56 -24.24
N MET A 509 -21.15 16.24 -23.24
CA MET A 509 -21.85 15.65 -22.09
C MET A 509 -23.29 16.14 -22.07
N LYS A 510 -24.24 15.23 -21.76
CA LYS A 510 -25.65 15.55 -21.50
C LYS A 510 -26.02 15.15 -20.08
N LEU A 511 -26.67 16.08 -19.39
CA LEU A 511 -27.27 15.86 -18.07
C LEU A 511 -28.80 15.88 -18.21
N ASP A 512 -29.47 15.03 -17.47
CA ASP A 512 -30.93 15.10 -17.33
C ASP A 512 -31.35 16.16 -16.28
N ALA A 513 -32.65 16.30 -16.07
CA ALA A 513 -33.21 17.24 -15.08
C ALA A 513 -32.80 16.92 -13.63
N ASN A 514 -32.41 15.68 -13.35
CA ASN A 514 -31.90 15.25 -12.05
C ASN A 514 -30.39 15.48 -11.92
N GLY A 515 -29.73 15.97 -12.98
CA GLY A 515 -28.27 16.18 -13.02
C GLY A 515 -27.47 14.89 -13.21
N ASP A 516 -28.08 13.80 -13.62
CA ASP A 516 -27.38 12.56 -13.93
C ASP A 516 -26.82 12.62 -15.35
N ILE A 517 -25.60 12.12 -15.56
CA ILE A 517 -24.96 12.14 -16.88
C ILE A 517 -25.53 10.99 -17.71
N ILE A 518 -26.38 11.33 -18.67
CA ILE A 518 -27.08 10.38 -19.55
C ILE A 518 -26.34 10.14 -20.87
N SER A 519 -25.35 10.97 -21.20
CA SER A 519 -24.48 10.80 -22.37
C SER A 519 -23.14 11.47 -22.10
N LEU A 520 -22.06 10.80 -22.48
CA LEU A 520 -20.70 11.33 -22.45
C LEU A 520 -19.96 10.83 -23.70
N LEU A 521 -19.94 11.65 -24.73
CA LEU A 521 -19.29 11.34 -26.01
C LEU A 521 -17.81 11.81 -25.97
N ASP A 522 -16.89 10.90 -26.12
CA ASP A 522 -15.49 11.20 -26.45
C ASP A 522 -15.40 11.55 -27.94
N LYS A 523 -15.25 12.84 -28.24
CA LYS A 523 -15.24 13.35 -29.61
C LYS A 523 -14.01 12.90 -30.41
N LYS A 524 -12.89 12.63 -29.73
CA LYS A 524 -11.64 12.22 -30.39
C LYS A 524 -11.73 10.79 -30.92
N ASN A 525 -12.38 9.92 -30.15
CA ASN A 525 -12.49 8.50 -30.45
C ASN A 525 -13.88 8.15 -31.00
N ASP A 526 -14.79 9.11 -31.16
CA ASP A 526 -16.19 8.95 -31.54
C ASP A 526 -16.90 7.85 -30.74
N LYS A 527 -16.66 7.87 -29.41
CA LYS A 527 -17.11 6.82 -28.51
C LYS A 527 -18.05 7.36 -27.44
N GLU A 528 -19.28 6.82 -27.43
CA GLU A 528 -20.19 7.04 -26.29
C GLU A 528 -19.77 6.16 -25.11
N ILE A 529 -19.53 6.81 -23.96
CA ILE A 529 -19.06 6.16 -22.74
C ILE A 529 -20.23 5.63 -21.90
N VAL A 530 -21.35 6.32 -21.90
CA VAL A 530 -22.55 5.93 -21.16
C VAL A 530 -23.36 4.94 -21.98
N LYS A 531 -23.62 3.74 -21.43
CA LYS A 531 -24.43 2.73 -22.11
C LYS A 531 -25.87 3.23 -22.33
N PRO A 532 -26.53 2.89 -23.46
CA PRO A 532 -27.92 3.28 -23.72
C PRO A 532 -28.85 2.91 -22.53
N GLY A 533 -29.68 3.85 -22.10
CA GLY A 533 -30.61 3.65 -20.99
C GLY A 533 -29.98 3.59 -19.60
N LYS A 534 -28.68 3.88 -19.50
CA LYS A 534 -27.96 4.00 -18.23
C LYS A 534 -27.52 5.45 -18.01
N ALA A 535 -27.06 5.75 -16.80
CA ALA A 535 -26.51 7.06 -16.44
C ALA A 535 -25.35 6.90 -15.45
N ILE A 536 -24.43 7.85 -15.48
CA ILE A 536 -23.48 8.06 -14.36
C ILE A 536 -24.21 8.95 -13.37
N ARG A 537 -24.48 8.42 -12.19
CA ARG A 537 -25.37 9.04 -11.21
C ARG A 537 -24.90 8.85 -9.77
N LEU A 538 -25.36 9.70 -8.88
CA LEU A 538 -25.33 9.41 -7.45
C LEU A 538 -26.45 8.41 -7.13
N ALA A 539 -26.05 7.32 -6.45
CA ALA A 539 -26.99 6.29 -6.07
C ALA A 539 -26.58 5.70 -4.71
N LEU A 540 -27.57 5.21 -3.98
CA LEU A 540 -27.39 4.50 -2.73
C LEU A 540 -27.63 3.02 -2.95
N PHE A 541 -26.71 2.20 -2.50
CA PHE A 541 -27.00 0.80 -2.31
C PHE A 541 -27.79 0.64 -1.01
N THR A 542 -28.80 -0.22 -1.03
CA THR A 542 -29.45 -0.64 0.20
C THR A 542 -28.46 -1.42 1.05
N GLU A 543 -28.75 -1.53 2.33
CA GLU A 543 -27.95 -2.16 3.36
C GLU A 543 -27.06 -3.31 2.86
N ASN A 544 -25.76 -3.15 3.04
CA ASN A 544 -24.80 -4.23 2.85
C ASN A 544 -24.92 -5.21 4.02
N LYS A 545 -25.60 -6.32 3.79
CA LYS A 545 -25.78 -7.37 4.80
C LYS A 545 -24.51 -8.21 4.91
N SER A 546 -23.46 -7.62 5.45
CA SER A 546 -22.25 -8.36 5.80
C SER A 546 -22.56 -9.51 6.75
N TYR A 547 -21.84 -10.62 6.65
CA TYR A 547 -22.01 -11.75 7.56
C TYR A 547 -21.44 -11.47 8.95
N SER A 548 -20.25 -10.83 9.03
CA SER A 548 -19.57 -10.57 10.29
C SER A 548 -18.70 -9.29 10.24
N TRP A 549 -18.26 -8.88 9.06
CA TRP A 549 -17.21 -7.89 8.88
C TRP A 549 -17.63 -6.77 7.92
N PRO A 550 -18.55 -5.86 8.32
CA PRO A 550 -19.16 -4.88 7.40
C PRO A 550 -18.16 -3.89 6.76
N ALA A 551 -17.05 -3.59 7.42
CA ALA A 551 -16.03 -2.71 6.85
C ALA A 551 -15.16 -3.41 5.80
N TRP A 552 -14.99 -4.73 5.90
CA TRP A 552 -14.20 -5.54 4.98
C TRP A 552 -15.00 -6.08 3.80
N GLU A 553 -16.32 -6.23 3.95
CA GLU A 553 -17.14 -6.99 3.02
C GLU A 553 -18.06 -6.10 2.19
N ILE A 554 -18.03 -6.26 0.88
CA ILE A 554 -19.08 -5.81 -0.02
C ILE A 554 -19.62 -7.04 -0.74
N LEU A 555 -20.84 -7.45 -0.36
CA LEU A 555 -21.42 -8.66 -0.91
C LEU A 555 -21.85 -8.44 -2.36
N LYS A 556 -21.56 -9.42 -3.22
CA LYS A 556 -22.00 -9.41 -4.62
C LYS A 556 -23.51 -9.20 -4.75
N GLU A 557 -24.29 -9.81 -3.88
CA GLU A 557 -25.75 -9.65 -3.80
C GLU A 557 -26.20 -8.20 -3.58
N THR A 558 -25.39 -7.39 -2.89
CA THR A 558 -25.64 -5.96 -2.70
C THR A 558 -25.37 -5.19 -3.99
N ILE A 559 -24.25 -5.51 -4.67
CA ILE A 559 -23.84 -4.84 -5.92
C ILE A 559 -24.76 -5.22 -7.09
N ASP A 560 -25.27 -6.45 -7.13
CA ASP A 560 -26.17 -6.93 -8.18
C ASP A 560 -27.60 -6.34 -8.08
N LYS A 561 -27.96 -5.75 -6.93
CA LYS A 561 -29.23 -5.02 -6.80
C LYS A 561 -29.18 -3.70 -7.53
N GLU A 562 -30.29 -3.30 -8.13
CA GLU A 562 -30.41 -1.94 -8.71
C GLU A 562 -30.30 -0.92 -7.57
N PRO A 563 -29.33 0.00 -7.60
CA PRO A 563 -29.17 1.00 -6.58
C PRO A 563 -30.30 2.03 -6.63
N ILE A 564 -30.63 2.58 -5.47
CA ILE A 564 -31.62 3.67 -5.37
C ILE A 564 -30.96 4.95 -5.87
N SER A 565 -31.50 5.53 -6.95
CA SER A 565 -31.06 6.83 -7.43
C SER A 565 -31.41 7.92 -6.42
N ILE A 566 -30.47 8.80 -6.13
CA ILE A 566 -30.75 10.02 -5.40
C ILE A 566 -31.47 10.97 -6.35
N THR A 567 -32.77 11.09 -6.17
CA THR A 567 -33.63 12.00 -6.93
C THR A 567 -34.20 13.05 -6.00
N ASP A 568 -34.20 14.29 -6.45
CA ASP A 568 -34.81 15.41 -5.74
C ASP A 568 -35.62 16.25 -6.75
N LYS A 569 -36.89 16.47 -6.47
CA LYS A 569 -37.75 17.36 -7.29
C LYS A 569 -37.24 18.80 -7.34
N ASN A 570 -36.42 19.18 -6.34
CA ASN A 570 -35.80 20.49 -6.22
C ASN A 570 -34.32 20.47 -6.60
N THR A 571 -33.88 19.54 -7.44
CA THR A 571 -32.48 19.51 -7.91
C THR A 571 -32.09 20.87 -8.48
N GLU A 572 -31.09 21.48 -7.89
CA GLU A 572 -30.50 22.73 -8.39
C GLU A 572 -29.32 22.42 -9.30
N ILE A 573 -29.40 22.79 -10.59
CA ILE A 573 -28.33 22.70 -11.56
C ILE A 573 -27.89 24.11 -11.92
N THR A 574 -26.69 24.50 -11.49
CA THR A 574 -26.15 25.86 -11.68
C THR A 574 -24.76 25.83 -12.32
N LEU A 575 -24.57 26.72 -13.31
CA LEU A 575 -23.25 27.00 -13.85
C LEU A 575 -22.55 27.94 -12.86
N VAL A 576 -21.52 27.45 -12.18
CA VAL A 576 -20.77 28.22 -11.17
C VAL A 576 -19.48 28.82 -11.70
N GLU A 577 -18.93 28.22 -12.77
CA GLU A 577 -17.79 28.76 -13.51
C GLU A 577 -18.06 28.64 -15.00
N ASN A 578 -17.73 29.67 -15.75
CA ASN A 578 -17.89 29.69 -17.19
C ASN A 578 -16.75 30.49 -17.84
N GLY A 579 -15.72 29.80 -18.28
CA GLY A 579 -14.56 30.46 -18.83
C GLY A 579 -13.80 29.57 -19.83
N PRO A 580 -12.72 30.12 -20.42
CA PRO A 580 -11.99 29.44 -21.49
C PRO A 580 -11.19 28.22 -21.03
N LEU A 581 -10.86 28.11 -19.71
CA LEU A 581 -10.07 27.01 -19.19
C LEU A 581 -10.89 26.00 -18.40
N ARG A 582 -11.88 26.47 -17.66
CA ARG A 582 -12.75 25.59 -16.85
C ARG A 582 -14.18 26.09 -16.92
N LYS A 583 -15.06 25.13 -17.06
CA LYS A 583 -16.49 25.31 -16.93
C LYS A 583 -16.98 24.32 -15.87
N THR A 584 -17.69 24.80 -14.85
CA THR A 584 -18.11 23.98 -13.73
C THR A 584 -19.60 24.11 -13.50
N ILE A 585 -20.29 22.97 -13.47
CA ILE A 585 -21.69 22.85 -13.10
C ILE A 585 -21.75 22.31 -11.69
N ARG A 586 -22.51 22.98 -10.83
CA ARG A 586 -22.87 22.47 -9.50
C ARG A 586 -24.25 21.85 -9.59
N ILE A 587 -24.37 20.61 -9.11
CA ILE A 587 -25.62 19.90 -8.93
C ILE A 587 -25.83 19.73 -7.44
N LYS A 588 -26.93 20.24 -6.89
CA LYS A 588 -27.28 20.11 -5.48
C LYS A 588 -28.60 19.36 -5.36
N LYS A 589 -28.59 18.28 -4.60
CA LYS A 589 -29.74 17.41 -4.34
C LYS A 589 -29.88 17.19 -2.84
N GLN A 590 -31.12 17.05 -2.38
CA GLN A 590 -31.43 16.63 -1.02
C GLN A 590 -32.05 15.24 -1.04
N HIS A 591 -31.61 14.38 -0.14
CA HIS A 591 -32.21 13.09 0.10
C HIS A 591 -32.26 12.86 1.61
N ASP A 592 -33.46 12.72 2.13
CA ASP A 592 -33.75 12.76 3.55
C ASP A 592 -33.14 14.03 4.21
N GLU A 593 -32.35 13.88 5.26
CA GLU A 593 -31.67 14.99 5.95
C GLU A 593 -30.30 15.34 5.31
N SER A 594 -29.85 14.60 4.28
CA SER A 594 -28.54 14.78 3.65
C SER A 594 -28.62 15.66 2.40
N VAL A 595 -27.63 16.54 2.24
CA VAL A 595 -27.46 17.38 1.05
C VAL A 595 -26.24 16.89 0.28
N PHE A 596 -26.43 16.58 -0.99
CA PHE A 596 -25.37 16.14 -1.91
C PHE A 596 -25.05 17.26 -2.89
N CYS A 597 -23.78 17.68 -2.94
CA CYS A 597 -23.28 18.63 -3.92
C CYS A 597 -22.24 17.96 -4.81
N GLN A 598 -22.48 17.95 -6.12
CA GLN A 598 -21.53 17.50 -7.12
C GLN A 598 -21.07 18.70 -7.95
N TYR A 599 -19.78 18.71 -8.31
CA TYR A 599 -19.18 19.66 -9.23
C TYR A 599 -18.62 18.88 -10.41
N ILE A 600 -19.07 19.21 -11.60
CA ILE A 600 -18.70 18.55 -12.85
C ILE A 600 -18.05 19.58 -13.77
#